data_528d85386b6df7897326f98b3c7bc7a6
#
_entry.id   528d85386b6df7897326f98b3c7bc7a6
#
_cell.length_a   1.000
_cell.length_b   1.000
_cell.length_c   1.000
_cell.angle_alpha   90.00
_cell.angle_beta   90.00
_cell.angle_gamma   90.00
#
_symmetry.space_group_name_H-M   'P 1'
#
loop_
_entity.id
_entity.type
_entity.pdbx_description
1 polymer ?
#
loop_
_entity_poly.entity_id
_entity_poly.type
_entity_poly.pdbx_seq_one_letter_code
_entity_poly.pdbx_strand_id
1 'polypeptide(L)'
;PEAEDAEFIAPVCAQISRGIGHNCPPSIIQLAVAEVLEKTADLRVYETNKNILYPALRRMGFACVEPGGTFYLFPEAPDGDSEGLSRRAKEFDLLLVPGTSFGCPGNFRIAFCIDTDKVERSLPAFQKLADSYFA
;
A
#
# COMPACT_ATOMS: atom_id res chain seq x y z
N PRO A 1 -14.18 -16.58 14.52
CA PRO A 1 -14.91 -17.17 15.65
C PRO A 1 -15.77 -16.17 16.40
N GLU A 2 -15.52 -14.86 16.27
CA GLU A 2 -16.27 -13.80 16.97
C GLU A 2 -17.36 -13.13 16.11
N ALA A 3 -17.48 -13.50 14.83
CA ALA A 3 -18.53 -13.00 13.96
C ALA A 3 -19.87 -13.70 14.29
N GLU A 4 -20.97 -12.95 14.21
CA GLU A 4 -22.34 -13.44 14.52
C GLU A 4 -22.71 -14.70 13.73
N ASP A 5 -22.28 -14.81 12.46
CA ASP A 5 -22.56 -15.94 11.58
C ASP A 5 -21.33 -16.87 11.34
N ALA A 6 -20.37 -16.90 12.25
CA ALA A 6 -19.11 -17.63 12.06
C ALA A 6 -19.32 -19.13 11.76
N GLU A 7 -20.30 -19.77 12.43
CA GLU A 7 -20.63 -21.19 12.24
C GLU A 7 -21.16 -21.50 10.84
N PHE A 8 -21.78 -20.54 10.17
CA PHE A 8 -22.25 -20.66 8.80
C PHE A 8 -21.17 -20.24 7.79
N ILE A 9 -20.53 -19.11 8.02
CA ILE A 9 -19.54 -18.53 7.08
C ILE A 9 -18.32 -19.43 6.90
N ALA A 10 -17.78 -19.98 7.99
CA ALA A 10 -16.57 -20.78 7.92
C ALA A 10 -16.71 -22.06 7.07
N PRO A 11 -17.77 -22.88 7.23
CA PRO A 11 -18.00 -24.03 6.35
C PRO A 11 -18.25 -23.65 4.89
N VAL A 12 -18.98 -22.56 4.62
CA VAL A 12 -19.26 -22.08 3.25
C VAL A 12 -17.94 -21.65 2.58
N CYS A 13 -17.10 -20.88 3.25
CA CYS A 13 -15.79 -20.50 2.75
C CYS A 13 -14.90 -21.72 2.47
N ALA A 14 -14.91 -22.71 3.35
CA ALA A 14 -14.16 -23.95 3.16
C ALA A 14 -14.64 -24.74 1.93
N GLN A 15 -15.95 -24.81 1.69
CA GLN A 15 -16.51 -25.47 0.51
C GLN A 15 -16.17 -24.73 -0.79
N ILE A 16 -16.29 -23.40 -0.79
CA ILE A 16 -15.89 -22.57 -1.93
C ILE A 16 -14.41 -22.77 -2.24
N SER A 17 -13.54 -22.69 -1.23
CA SER A 17 -12.09 -22.89 -1.37
C SER A 17 -11.76 -24.25 -2.00
N ARG A 18 -12.45 -25.31 -1.59
CA ARG A 18 -12.30 -26.65 -2.19
C ARG A 18 -12.79 -26.67 -3.64
N GLY A 19 -13.94 -26.07 -3.92
CA GLY A 19 -14.55 -26.06 -5.25
C GLY A 19 -13.69 -25.36 -6.30
N ILE A 20 -12.96 -24.33 -5.93
CA ILE A 20 -12.06 -23.58 -6.81
C ILE A 20 -10.59 -24.08 -6.79
N GLY A 21 -10.31 -25.19 -6.08
CA GLY A 21 -8.99 -25.83 -6.08
C GLY A 21 -7.97 -25.24 -5.08
N HIS A 22 -8.36 -24.30 -4.22
CA HIS A 22 -7.51 -23.70 -3.18
C HIS A 22 -7.62 -24.44 -1.83
N ASN A 23 -7.63 -25.77 -1.89
CA ASN A 23 -7.84 -26.61 -0.71
C ASN A 23 -6.59 -26.67 0.19
N CYS A 24 -5.43 -26.77 -0.40
CA CYS A 24 -4.15 -26.76 0.33
C CYS A 24 -3.01 -26.33 -0.61
N PRO A 25 -1.90 -25.81 -0.05
CA PRO A 25 -0.72 -25.49 -0.83
C PRO A 25 -0.11 -26.76 -1.47
N PRO A 26 0.53 -26.65 -2.65
CA PRO A 26 1.31 -27.74 -3.22
C PRO A 26 2.38 -28.28 -2.25
N SER A 27 2.64 -29.56 -2.26
CA SER A 27 3.58 -30.21 -1.34
C SER A 27 4.98 -29.59 -1.37
N ILE A 28 5.46 -29.20 -2.56
CA ILE A 28 6.76 -28.53 -2.70
C ILE A 28 6.83 -27.19 -1.94
N ILE A 29 5.73 -26.45 -1.93
CA ILE A 29 5.64 -25.19 -1.17
C ILE A 29 5.63 -25.49 0.33
N GLN A 30 4.92 -26.52 0.77
CA GLN A 30 4.90 -26.90 2.19
C GLN A 30 6.30 -27.30 2.67
N LEU A 31 7.05 -28.08 1.87
CA LEU A 31 8.44 -28.44 2.18
C LEU A 31 9.35 -27.22 2.24
N ALA A 32 9.24 -26.30 1.26
CA ALA A 32 10.03 -25.07 1.25
C ALA A 32 9.72 -24.16 2.44
N VAL A 33 8.45 -24.04 2.83
CA VAL A 33 8.05 -23.24 4.00
C VAL A 33 8.60 -23.81 5.29
N ALA A 34 8.63 -25.14 5.43
CA ALA A 34 9.18 -25.79 6.63
C ALA A 34 10.66 -25.40 6.90
N GLU A 35 11.44 -25.17 5.83
CA GLU A 35 12.84 -24.76 5.93
C GLU A 35 13.05 -23.27 6.27
N VAL A 36 12.02 -22.45 6.14
CA VAL A 36 12.11 -20.98 6.28
C VAL A 36 11.11 -20.39 7.27
N LEU A 37 10.48 -21.22 8.10
CA LEU A 37 9.44 -20.80 9.06
C LEU A 37 9.89 -19.66 9.98
N GLU A 38 11.15 -19.68 10.42
CA GLU A 38 11.73 -18.68 11.30
C GLU A 38 12.35 -17.48 10.55
N LYS A 39 12.25 -17.47 9.21
CA LYS A 39 12.83 -16.40 8.39
C LYS A 39 11.73 -15.41 8.00
N THR A 40 12.11 -14.15 7.95
CA THR A 40 11.27 -13.07 7.41
C THR A 40 11.98 -12.34 6.29
N ALA A 41 11.23 -11.59 5.48
CA ALA A 41 11.81 -10.70 4.49
C ALA A 41 12.68 -9.61 5.15
N ASP A 42 13.68 -9.11 4.42
CA ASP A 42 14.47 -7.96 4.88
C ASP A 42 13.61 -6.68 4.82
N LEU A 43 13.18 -6.23 5.99
CA LEU A 43 12.31 -5.06 6.13
C LEU A 43 13.08 -3.72 6.09
N ARG A 44 14.43 -3.75 6.10
CA ARG A 44 15.27 -2.53 6.12
C ARG A 44 15.04 -1.64 4.91
N VAL A 45 14.80 -2.23 3.75
CA VAL A 45 14.49 -1.47 2.51
C VAL A 45 13.19 -0.67 2.69
N TYR A 46 12.16 -1.27 3.28
CA TYR A 46 10.88 -0.58 3.52
C TYR A 46 11.02 0.52 4.55
N GLU A 47 11.77 0.28 5.62
CA GLU A 47 12.05 1.30 6.64
C GLU A 47 12.83 2.48 6.04
N THR A 48 13.86 2.21 5.25
CA THR A 48 14.64 3.23 4.53
C THR A 48 13.73 4.06 3.62
N ASN A 49 12.92 3.40 2.80
CA ASN A 49 12.01 4.06 1.86
C ASN A 49 10.96 4.92 2.60
N LYS A 50 10.39 4.41 3.70
CA LYS A 50 9.49 5.17 4.57
C LYS A 50 10.19 6.43 5.11
N ASN A 51 11.40 6.27 5.64
CA ASN A 51 12.16 7.36 6.26
C ASN A 51 12.62 8.44 5.25
N ILE A 52 12.68 8.11 3.97
CA ILE A 52 12.91 9.08 2.88
C ILE A 52 11.59 9.76 2.50
N LEU A 53 10.56 8.98 2.17
CA LEU A 53 9.35 9.46 1.51
C LEU A 53 8.40 10.19 2.48
N TYR A 54 8.13 9.63 3.66
CA TYR A 54 7.20 10.21 4.62
C TYR A 54 7.56 11.65 5.03
N PRO A 55 8.79 11.93 5.53
CA PRO A 55 9.14 13.30 5.90
C PRO A 55 9.22 14.23 4.69
N ALA A 56 9.54 13.73 3.49
CA ALA A 56 9.55 14.54 2.28
C ALA A 56 8.13 15.00 1.92
N LEU A 57 7.15 14.11 1.90
CA LEU A 57 5.76 14.46 1.64
C LEU A 57 5.20 15.45 2.68
N ARG A 58 5.55 15.25 3.95
CA ARG A 58 5.15 16.19 5.02
C ARG A 58 5.73 17.59 4.81
N ARG A 59 6.99 17.70 4.39
CA ARG A 59 7.61 19.00 4.06
C ARG A 59 6.99 19.67 2.83
N MET A 60 6.53 18.87 1.86
CA MET A 60 5.84 19.34 0.65
C MET A 60 4.39 19.79 0.93
N GLY A 61 3.87 19.61 2.15
CA GLY A 61 2.55 20.06 2.56
C GLY A 61 1.46 18.98 2.60
N PHE A 62 1.76 17.74 2.19
CA PHE A 62 0.76 16.67 2.26
C PHE A 62 0.49 16.25 3.70
N ALA A 63 -0.78 16.24 4.10
CA ALA A 63 -1.21 15.65 5.36
C ALA A 63 -1.13 14.12 5.25
N CYS A 64 -0.36 13.50 6.15
CA CYS A 64 -0.14 12.06 6.15
C CYS A 64 0.12 11.60 7.59
N VAL A 65 -0.51 10.50 7.98
CA VAL A 65 -0.20 9.80 9.23
C VAL A 65 1.05 8.97 9.04
N GLU A 66 1.94 8.97 10.03
CA GLU A 66 3.11 8.09 10.00
C GLU A 66 2.68 6.62 10.11
N PRO A 67 3.06 5.75 9.16
CA PRO A 67 2.69 4.35 9.22
C PRO A 67 3.49 3.62 10.30
N GLY A 68 2.81 2.96 11.22
CA GLY A 68 3.41 2.06 12.21
C GLY A 68 3.77 0.67 11.67
N GLY A 69 3.43 0.40 10.41
CA GLY A 69 3.68 -0.86 9.72
C GLY A 69 3.29 -0.75 8.25
N THR A 70 3.24 -1.86 7.52
CA THR A 70 2.93 -1.88 6.10
C THR A 70 4.00 -1.23 5.20
N PHE A 71 3.79 -1.26 3.90
CA PHE A 71 4.61 -0.61 2.88
C PHE A 71 3.81 0.40 2.07
N TYR A 72 2.77 0.98 2.68
CA TYR A 72 1.93 2.01 2.10
C TYR A 72 1.96 3.29 2.93
N LEU A 73 1.93 4.45 2.24
CA LEU A 73 1.50 5.73 2.78
C LEU A 73 0.10 6.02 2.28
N PHE A 74 -0.69 6.73 3.07
CA PHE A 74 -2.07 7.07 2.74
C PHE A 74 -2.37 8.56 3.02
N PRO A 75 -1.70 9.48 2.27
CA PRO A 75 -1.88 10.91 2.45
C PRO A 75 -3.27 11.38 2.04
N GLU A 76 -3.66 12.56 2.53
CA GLU A 76 -4.84 13.27 2.09
C GLU A 76 -4.57 14.01 0.78
N ALA A 77 -5.54 13.99 -0.14
CA ALA A 77 -5.55 14.86 -1.30
C ALA A 77 -5.86 16.29 -0.84
N PRO A 78 -5.07 17.32 -1.24
CA PRO A 78 -5.21 18.68 -0.73
C PRO A 78 -6.60 19.31 -0.93
N ASP A 79 -7.27 18.92 -2.01
CA ASP A 79 -8.62 19.38 -2.36
C ASP A 79 -9.71 18.35 -2.02
N GLY A 80 -9.34 17.22 -1.40
CA GLY A 80 -10.26 16.12 -1.08
C GLY A 80 -10.64 15.24 -2.27
N ASP A 81 -10.11 15.51 -3.50
CA ASP A 81 -10.37 14.74 -4.71
C ASP A 81 -9.16 13.83 -5.06
N SER A 82 -9.15 12.62 -4.53
CA SER A 82 -8.06 11.68 -4.82
C SER A 82 -8.05 11.17 -6.27
N GLU A 83 -9.19 11.16 -6.95
CA GLU A 83 -9.28 10.81 -8.37
C GLU A 83 -8.64 11.89 -9.24
N GLY A 84 -8.97 13.17 -8.97
CA GLY A 84 -8.36 14.33 -9.64
C GLY A 84 -6.86 14.39 -9.40
N LEU A 85 -6.43 14.19 -8.15
CA LEU A 85 -5.02 14.11 -7.78
C LEU A 85 -4.30 12.99 -8.53
N SER A 86 -4.89 11.80 -8.60
CA SER A 86 -4.28 10.66 -9.30
C SER A 86 -4.16 10.91 -10.81
N ARG A 87 -5.13 11.59 -11.43
CA ARG A 87 -5.02 12.02 -12.84
C ARG A 87 -3.91 13.03 -13.04
N ARG A 88 -3.83 14.06 -12.18
CA ARG A 88 -2.78 15.10 -12.24
C ARG A 88 -1.39 14.53 -11.99
N ALA A 89 -1.25 13.60 -11.06
CA ALA A 89 0.01 12.94 -10.74
C ALA A 89 0.65 12.24 -11.96
N LYS A 90 -0.16 11.73 -12.88
CA LYS A 90 0.33 11.11 -14.13
C LYS A 90 1.06 12.09 -15.06
N GLU A 91 0.74 13.38 -14.97
CA GLU A 91 1.43 14.43 -15.73
C GLU A 91 2.89 14.60 -15.28
N PHE A 92 3.20 14.11 -14.08
CA PHE A 92 4.54 14.09 -13.48
C PHE A 92 5.14 12.68 -13.37
N ASP A 93 4.62 11.71 -14.15
CA ASP A 93 5.05 10.31 -14.15
C ASP A 93 4.86 9.59 -12.79
N LEU A 94 3.90 10.04 -11.97
CA LEU A 94 3.53 9.40 -10.73
C LEU A 94 2.26 8.57 -10.91
N LEU A 95 2.34 7.27 -10.57
CA LEU A 95 1.18 6.37 -10.55
C LEU A 95 0.70 6.17 -9.11
N LEU A 96 -0.33 6.92 -8.73
CA LEU A 96 -0.92 6.91 -7.40
C LEU A 96 -2.30 6.25 -7.44
N VAL A 97 -2.67 5.58 -6.36
CA VAL A 97 -3.95 4.89 -6.29
C VAL A 97 -4.94 5.72 -5.49
N PRO A 98 -6.09 6.14 -6.09
CA PRO A 98 -7.13 6.84 -5.36
C PRO A 98 -7.68 6.04 -4.20
N GLY A 99 -8.02 6.70 -3.11
CA GLY A 99 -8.58 6.07 -1.91
C GLY A 99 -10.04 5.64 -2.03
N THR A 100 -10.70 5.96 -3.12
CA THR A 100 -12.10 5.62 -3.39
C THR A 100 -12.37 4.13 -3.22
N SER A 101 -11.48 3.28 -3.76
CA SER A 101 -11.59 1.81 -3.64
C SER A 101 -11.42 1.30 -2.19
N PHE A 102 -10.95 2.14 -1.29
CA PHE A 102 -10.72 1.83 0.13
C PHE A 102 -11.72 2.56 1.04
N GLY A 103 -12.80 3.13 0.47
CA GLY A 103 -13.81 3.88 1.22
C GLY A 103 -13.34 5.27 1.71
N CYS A 104 -12.20 5.76 1.23
CA CYS A 104 -11.58 7.04 1.63
C CYS A 104 -11.32 7.93 0.40
N PRO A 105 -12.35 8.51 -0.22
CA PRO A 105 -12.21 9.27 -1.48
C PRO A 105 -11.33 10.53 -1.36
N GLY A 106 -11.12 11.03 -0.14
CA GLY A 106 -10.24 12.17 0.14
C GLY A 106 -8.76 11.80 0.30
N ASN A 107 -8.38 10.52 0.21
CA ASN A 107 -7.01 10.07 0.40
C ASN A 107 -6.48 9.36 -0.85
N PHE A 108 -5.17 9.26 -0.97
CA PHE A 108 -4.53 8.46 -2.03
C PHE A 108 -3.44 7.57 -1.46
N ARG A 109 -3.21 6.43 -2.10
CA ARG A 109 -2.23 5.45 -1.64
C ARG A 109 -0.95 5.53 -2.45
N ILE A 110 0.17 5.49 -1.74
CA ILE A 110 1.52 5.36 -2.29
C ILE A 110 2.11 4.05 -1.78
N ALA A 111 2.57 3.18 -2.68
CA ALA A 111 3.35 2.00 -2.32
C ALA A 111 4.83 2.33 -2.34
N PHE A 112 5.56 2.03 -1.27
CA PHE A 112 7.00 2.24 -1.20
C PHE A 112 7.81 0.92 -1.14
N CYS A 113 7.21 -0.18 -1.55
CA CYS A 113 7.85 -1.49 -1.71
C CYS A 113 8.58 -1.59 -3.07
N ILE A 114 9.42 -0.63 -3.36
CA ILE A 114 10.22 -0.51 -4.60
C ILE A 114 11.67 -0.24 -4.24
N ASP A 115 12.55 -0.23 -5.23
CA ASP A 115 13.96 0.09 -5.03
C ASP A 115 14.13 1.53 -4.49
N THR A 116 15.04 1.71 -3.53
CA THR A 116 15.26 3.00 -2.86
C THR A 116 15.62 4.12 -3.85
N ASP A 117 16.42 3.83 -4.89
CA ASP A 117 16.75 4.80 -5.93
C ASP A 117 15.53 5.33 -6.69
N LYS A 118 14.51 4.50 -6.86
CA LYS A 118 13.23 4.92 -7.46
C LYS A 118 12.45 5.84 -6.53
N VAL A 119 12.47 5.57 -5.23
CA VAL A 119 11.86 6.47 -4.24
C VAL A 119 12.54 7.84 -4.29
N GLU A 120 13.88 7.89 -4.25
CA GLU A 120 14.62 9.14 -4.29
C GLU A 120 14.36 9.92 -5.59
N ARG A 121 14.39 9.25 -6.74
CA ARG A 121 14.09 9.86 -8.04
C ARG A 121 12.67 10.36 -8.20
N SER A 122 11.71 9.83 -7.42
CA SER A 122 10.32 10.29 -7.44
C SER A 122 10.10 11.61 -6.69
N LEU A 123 10.99 12.00 -5.77
CA LEU A 123 10.80 13.18 -4.93
C LEU A 123 10.62 14.49 -5.73
N PRO A 124 11.40 14.77 -6.80
CA PRO A 124 11.16 15.96 -7.62
C PRO A 124 9.78 15.97 -8.30
N ALA A 125 9.25 14.81 -8.66
CA ALA A 125 7.91 14.69 -9.23
C ALA A 125 6.82 14.96 -8.19
N PHE A 126 6.98 14.44 -6.96
CA PHE A 126 6.11 14.78 -5.84
C PHE A 126 6.17 16.27 -5.50
N GLN A 127 7.34 16.91 -5.60
CA GLN A 127 7.43 18.35 -5.38
C GLN A 127 6.60 19.12 -6.43
N LYS A 128 6.75 18.80 -7.71
CA LYS A 128 5.93 19.43 -8.78
C LYS A 128 4.43 19.22 -8.57
N LEU A 129 4.03 18.02 -8.14
CA LEU A 129 2.64 17.73 -7.81
C LEU A 129 2.18 18.61 -6.63
N ALA A 130 2.99 18.73 -5.58
CA ALA A 130 2.69 19.59 -4.43
C ALA A 130 2.57 21.07 -4.85
N ASP A 131 3.52 21.57 -5.64
CA ASP A 131 3.53 22.95 -6.14
C ASP A 131 2.24 23.27 -6.94
N SER A 132 1.68 22.28 -7.62
CA SER A 132 0.41 22.45 -8.36
C SER A 132 -0.84 22.62 -7.46
N TYR A 133 -0.69 22.40 -6.16
CA TYR A 133 -1.77 22.53 -5.16
C TYR A 133 -1.50 23.62 -4.13
N PHE A 134 -0.25 23.87 -3.77
CA PHE A 134 0.12 24.71 -2.65
C PHE A 134 0.88 25.99 -3.05
N ALA A 135 1.17 26.17 -4.36
CA ALA A 135 1.84 27.38 -4.89
C ALA A 135 0.86 28.54 -5.07
#